data_e265018fbc46128a6b5e3e26cb742251
#
_entry.id   e265018fbc46128a6b5e3e26cb742251
#
_cell.length_a   1.000
_cell.length_b   1.000
_cell.length_c   1.000
_cell.angle_alpha   90.00
_cell.angle_beta   90.00
_cell.angle_gamma   90.00
#
_symmetry.space_group_name_H-M   'P 1'
#
loop_
_entity.id
_entity.type
_entity.pdbx_description
1 polymer ?
#
loop_
_entity_poly.entity_id
_entity_poly.type
_entity_poly.pdbx_seq_one_letter_code
_entity_poly.pdbx_strand_id
1 'polypeptide(L)'
;MKIALVDDSVILRSALKNVLESAGFQVVLEAGGSQELFHLLPKSKADLVLLDVFFPTENGLDMLAKLKKVSPRTKVLLVTGMRQETILAEAQRLGANGVLYKPFDTDDLLTAIERLK
;
A
#
# COMPACT_ATOMS: atom_id res chain seq x y z
N MET A 1 -2.70 -13.91 4.15
CA MET A 1 -2.01 -12.91 3.32
C MET A 1 -1.16 -12.02 4.22
N LYS A 2 0.06 -11.78 3.83
CA LYS A 2 1.00 -10.94 4.56
C LYS A 2 1.03 -9.55 3.93
N ILE A 3 0.80 -8.52 4.75
CA ILE A 3 0.59 -7.16 4.29
C ILE A 3 1.64 -6.21 4.82
N ALA A 4 2.17 -5.36 3.95
CA ALA A 4 3.03 -4.24 4.32
C ALA A 4 2.22 -2.94 4.27
N LEU A 5 2.40 -2.09 5.27
CA LEU A 5 1.74 -0.78 5.34
C LEU A 5 2.78 0.31 5.13
N VAL A 6 2.56 1.16 4.15
CA VAL A 6 3.47 2.26 3.81
C VAL A 6 2.69 3.57 3.81
N ASP A 7 2.86 4.35 4.87
CA ASP A 7 2.18 5.61 5.09
C ASP A 7 2.99 6.39 6.14
N ASP A 8 3.14 7.69 5.97
CA ASP A 8 3.90 8.50 6.92
C ASP A 8 3.18 8.74 8.24
N SER A 9 1.86 8.49 8.30
CA SER A 9 1.07 8.64 9.52
C SER A 9 1.16 7.40 10.40
N VAL A 10 1.81 7.51 11.54
CA VAL A 10 1.89 6.42 12.54
C VAL A 10 0.50 6.06 13.05
N ILE A 11 -0.34 7.08 13.26
CA ILE A 11 -1.71 6.86 13.77
C ILE A 11 -2.53 6.06 12.77
N LEU A 12 -2.46 6.42 11.50
CA LEU A 12 -3.21 5.70 10.46
C LEU A 12 -2.70 4.27 10.30
N ARG A 13 -1.37 4.08 10.30
CA ARG A 13 -0.80 2.73 10.22
C ARG A 13 -1.28 1.85 11.37
N SER A 14 -1.29 2.39 12.62
CA SER A 14 -1.78 1.63 13.78
C SER A 14 -3.23 1.24 13.63
N ALA A 15 -4.07 2.16 13.15
CA ALA A 15 -5.49 1.89 12.94
C ALA A 15 -5.69 0.80 11.88
N LEU A 16 -4.98 0.91 10.76
CA LEU A 16 -5.05 -0.08 9.68
C LEU A 16 -4.56 -1.45 10.14
N LYS A 17 -3.47 -1.48 10.91
CA LYS A 17 -2.93 -2.73 11.44
C LYS A 17 -3.97 -3.45 12.31
N ASN A 18 -4.63 -2.71 13.20
CA ASN A 18 -5.65 -3.29 14.07
C ASN A 18 -6.81 -3.89 13.27
N VAL A 19 -7.29 -3.16 12.27
CA VAL A 19 -8.38 -3.62 11.40
C VAL A 19 -7.97 -4.88 10.64
N LEU A 20 -6.78 -4.87 10.04
CA LEU A 20 -6.32 -5.98 9.22
C LEU A 20 -6.06 -7.23 10.06
N GLU A 21 -5.43 -7.09 11.21
CA GLU A 21 -5.16 -8.23 12.09
C GLU A 21 -6.44 -8.80 12.68
N SER A 22 -7.41 -7.97 12.99
CA SER A 22 -8.73 -8.43 13.42
C SER A 22 -9.46 -9.21 12.34
N ALA A 23 -9.17 -8.93 11.07
CA ALA A 23 -9.75 -9.63 9.93
C ALA A 23 -8.97 -10.90 9.52
N GLY A 24 -7.92 -11.24 10.26
CA GLY A 24 -7.13 -12.45 10.01
C GLY A 24 -5.92 -12.26 9.10
N PHE A 25 -5.60 -11.04 8.69
CA PHE A 25 -4.40 -10.75 7.93
C PHE A 25 -3.22 -10.53 8.86
N GLN A 26 -2.02 -10.75 8.35
CA GLN A 26 -0.79 -10.52 9.09
C GLN A 26 -0.08 -9.29 8.56
N VAL A 27 0.15 -8.30 9.42
CA VAL A 27 0.94 -7.12 9.04
C VAL A 27 2.40 -7.42 9.35
N VAL A 28 3.22 -7.54 8.32
CA VAL A 28 4.62 -7.99 8.43
C VAL A 28 5.62 -6.86 8.29
N LEU A 29 5.16 -5.66 7.89
CA LEU A 29 6.03 -4.51 7.69
C LEU A 29 5.23 -3.24 7.84
N GLU A 30 5.81 -2.25 8.51
CA GLU A 30 5.31 -0.89 8.55
C GLU A 30 6.46 0.05 8.17
N ALA A 31 6.20 0.98 7.27
CA ALA A 31 7.20 1.94 6.81
C ALA A 31 6.59 3.32 6.65
N GLY A 32 7.34 4.34 7.06
CA GLY A 32 6.95 5.74 6.89
C GLY A 32 7.44 6.38 5.61
N GLY A 33 8.20 5.64 4.80
CA GLY A 33 8.76 6.12 3.55
C GLY A 33 9.53 5.05 2.81
N SER A 34 10.15 5.41 1.69
CA SER A 34 10.81 4.47 0.80
C SER A 34 12.02 3.78 1.43
N GLN A 35 12.80 4.51 2.22
CA GLN A 35 14.00 3.96 2.83
C GLN A 35 13.70 2.77 3.72
N GLU A 36 12.74 2.91 4.62
CA GLU A 36 12.30 1.81 5.48
C GLU A 36 11.68 0.69 4.67
N LEU A 37 10.82 1.04 3.70
CA LEU A 37 10.15 0.04 2.87
C LEU A 37 11.15 -0.87 2.19
N PHE A 38 12.10 -0.30 1.46
CA PHE A 38 13.04 -1.11 0.65
C PHE A 38 14.10 -1.80 1.49
N HIS A 39 14.38 -1.29 2.68
CA HIS A 39 15.25 -1.98 3.63
C HIS A 39 14.59 -3.24 4.21
N LEU A 40 13.32 -3.13 4.58
CA LEU A 40 12.60 -4.21 5.26
C LEU A 40 11.91 -5.20 4.33
N LEU A 41 11.62 -4.77 3.11
CA LEU A 41 10.81 -5.56 2.15
C LEU A 41 11.36 -6.97 1.89
N PRO A 42 12.66 -7.19 1.63
CA PRO A 42 13.14 -8.52 1.28
C PRO A 42 12.90 -9.57 2.35
N LYS A 43 12.96 -9.18 3.62
CA LYS A 43 12.79 -10.11 4.75
C LYS A 43 11.33 -10.26 5.16
N SER A 44 10.47 -9.34 4.75
CA SER A 44 9.08 -9.31 5.19
C SER A 44 8.23 -10.39 4.55
N LYS A 45 8.56 -10.79 3.33
CA LYS A 45 7.78 -11.73 2.52
C LYS A 45 6.34 -11.24 2.32
N ALA A 46 6.15 -9.94 2.23
CA ALA A 46 4.82 -9.36 2.03
C ALA A 46 4.24 -9.77 0.68
N ASP A 47 2.97 -10.14 0.70
CA ASP A 47 2.21 -10.48 -0.51
C ASP A 47 1.57 -9.26 -1.13
N LEU A 48 1.23 -8.29 -0.29
CA LEU A 48 0.51 -7.07 -0.65
C LEU A 48 1.11 -5.88 0.07
N VAL A 49 1.29 -4.78 -0.65
CA VAL A 49 1.68 -3.50 -0.07
C VAL A 49 0.52 -2.53 -0.19
N LEU A 50 0.07 -1.98 0.93
CA LEU A 50 -0.84 -0.84 0.99
C LEU A 50 0.03 0.41 0.96
N LEU A 51 -0.03 1.15 -0.14
CA LEU A 51 0.89 2.26 -0.40
C LEU A 51 0.14 3.58 -0.55
N ASP A 52 0.43 4.54 0.32
CA ASP A 52 -0.07 5.90 0.16
C ASP A 52 0.65 6.59 -1.00
N VAL A 53 -0.03 7.54 -1.64
CA VAL A 53 0.56 8.32 -2.73
C VAL A 53 1.36 9.50 -2.21
N PHE A 54 0.90 10.15 -1.14
CA PHE A 54 1.48 11.39 -0.67
C PHE A 54 2.34 11.23 0.56
N PHE A 55 3.60 11.66 0.41
CA PHE A 55 4.57 11.76 1.51
C PHE A 55 5.14 13.16 1.50
N PRO A 56 5.59 13.69 2.66
CA PRO A 56 6.13 15.06 2.73
C PRO A 56 7.33 15.31 1.83
N THR A 57 8.19 14.30 1.64
CA THR A 57 9.44 14.44 0.89
C THR A 57 9.57 13.48 -0.28
N GLU A 58 8.54 12.70 -0.57
CA GLU A 58 8.58 11.66 -1.59
C GLU A 58 7.25 11.56 -2.31
N ASN A 59 7.26 10.84 -3.43
CA ASN A 59 6.06 10.53 -4.21
C ASN A 59 5.80 9.04 -4.18
N GLY A 60 4.59 8.64 -3.78
CA GLY A 60 4.20 7.23 -3.73
C GLY A 60 4.22 6.54 -5.09
N LEU A 61 4.02 7.28 -6.18
CA LEU A 61 4.09 6.70 -7.53
C LEU A 61 5.53 6.29 -7.88
N ASP A 62 6.53 7.04 -7.42
CA ASP A 62 7.93 6.66 -7.59
C ASP A 62 8.25 5.39 -6.79
N MET A 63 7.70 5.27 -5.59
CA MET A 63 7.83 4.06 -4.79
C MET A 63 7.19 2.87 -5.48
N LEU A 64 6.01 3.07 -6.06
CA LEU A 64 5.30 2.02 -6.81
C LEU A 64 6.15 1.52 -7.96
N ALA A 65 6.73 2.43 -8.74
CA ALA A 65 7.58 2.06 -9.87
C ALA A 65 8.76 1.20 -9.42
N LYS A 66 9.45 1.64 -8.36
CA LYS A 66 10.59 0.89 -7.82
C LYS A 66 10.17 -0.46 -7.25
N LEU A 67 9.03 -0.49 -6.54
CA LEU A 67 8.50 -1.71 -5.93
C LEU A 67 8.24 -2.77 -6.98
N LYS A 68 7.60 -2.39 -8.08
CA LYS A 68 7.31 -3.32 -9.18
C LYS A 68 8.56 -3.77 -9.90
N LYS A 69 9.62 -2.97 -9.88
CA LYS A 69 10.91 -3.34 -10.47
C LYS A 69 11.65 -4.36 -9.61
N VAL A 70 11.70 -4.15 -8.29
CA VAL A 70 12.46 -5.01 -7.37
C VAL A 70 11.67 -6.21 -6.87
N SER A 71 10.35 -6.14 -6.89
CA SER A 71 9.46 -7.21 -6.40
C SER A 71 8.20 -7.30 -7.26
N PRO A 72 8.33 -7.73 -8.52
CA PRO A 72 7.22 -7.68 -9.48
C PRO A 72 6.02 -8.55 -9.10
N ARG A 73 6.21 -9.55 -8.24
CA ARG A 73 5.13 -10.43 -7.80
C ARG A 73 4.34 -9.88 -6.61
N THR A 74 4.88 -8.90 -5.92
CA THR A 74 4.18 -8.26 -4.79
C THR A 74 3.07 -7.40 -5.34
N LYS A 75 1.85 -7.61 -4.85
CA LYS A 75 0.71 -6.80 -5.25
C LYS A 75 0.74 -5.47 -4.52
N VAL A 76 0.24 -4.44 -5.17
CA VAL A 76 0.19 -3.09 -4.59
C VAL A 76 -1.23 -2.56 -4.67
N LEU A 77 -1.78 -2.22 -3.52
CA LEU A 77 -3.03 -1.47 -3.40
C LEU A 77 -2.66 -0.03 -3.07
N LEU A 78 -2.89 0.85 -4.03
CA LEU A 78 -2.61 2.27 -3.86
C LEU A 78 -3.73 2.91 -3.05
N VAL A 79 -3.38 3.69 -2.04
CA VAL A 79 -4.36 4.37 -1.19
C VAL A 79 -4.19 5.87 -1.38
N THR A 80 -5.26 6.56 -1.82
CA THR A 80 -5.15 7.98 -2.16
C THR A 80 -6.46 8.72 -1.98
N GLY A 81 -6.35 10.00 -1.59
CA GLY A 81 -7.49 10.92 -1.59
C GLY A 81 -7.73 11.59 -2.94
N MET A 82 -6.83 11.37 -3.91
CA MET A 82 -6.94 12.01 -5.23
C MET A 82 -7.62 11.09 -6.24
N ARG A 83 -8.63 11.65 -6.92
CA ARG A 83 -9.40 10.92 -7.94
C ARG A 83 -9.11 11.43 -9.34
N GLN A 84 -7.98 12.07 -9.56
CA GLN A 84 -7.59 12.59 -10.87
C GLN A 84 -7.25 11.46 -11.82
N GLU A 85 -7.77 11.52 -13.02
CA GLU A 85 -7.54 10.49 -14.05
C GLU A 85 -6.07 10.32 -14.37
N THR A 86 -5.29 11.40 -14.36
CA THR A 86 -3.86 11.37 -14.64
C THR A 86 -3.10 10.52 -13.61
N ILE A 87 -3.48 10.63 -12.33
CA ILE A 87 -2.89 9.83 -11.25
C ILE A 87 -3.26 8.36 -11.42
N LEU A 88 -4.53 8.08 -11.72
CA LEU A 88 -5.01 6.71 -11.92
C LEU A 88 -4.35 6.05 -13.12
N ALA A 89 -4.26 6.77 -14.23
CA ALA A 89 -3.63 6.25 -15.44
C ALA A 89 -2.16 5.93 -15.20
N GLU A 90 -1.45 6.82 -14.51
CA GLU A 90 -0.04 6.61 -14.18
C GLU A 90 0.13 5.42 -13.24
N ALA A 91 -0.72 5.29 -12.23
CA ALA A 91 -0.68 4.17 -11.30
C ALA A 91 -0.88 2.84 -12.03
N GLN A 92 -1.83 2.77 -12.95
CA GLN A 92 -2.08 1.58 -13.76
C GLN A 92 -0.88 1.26 -14.65
N ARG A 93 -0.31 2.28 -15.29
CA ARG A 93 0.87 2.12 -16.14
C ARG A 93 2.06 1.57 -15.34
N LEU A 94 2.19 1.99 -14.09
CA LEU A 94 3.27 1.56 -13.21
C LEU A 94 3.00 0.20 -12.55
N GLY A 95 1.83 -0.37 -12.76
CA GLY A 95 1.54 -1.73 -12.32
C GLY A 95 0.79 -1.88 -11.01
N ALA A 96 0.12 -0.82 -10.54
CA ALA A 96 -0.73 -0.93 -9.36
C ALA A 96 -1.82 -1.97 -9.61
N ASN A 97 -2.08 -2.81 -8.62
CA ASN A 97 -3.06 -3.89 -8.72
C ASN A 97 -4.47 -3.43 -8.34
N GLY A 98 -4.56 -2.35 -7.60
CA GLY A 98 -5.83 -1.74 -7.22
C GLY A 98 -5.64 -0.36 -6.64
N VAL A 99 -6.75 0.36 -6.49
CA VAL A 99 -6.75 1.71 -5.89
C VAL A 99 -7.91 1.79 -4.91
N LEU A 100 -7.63 2.32 -3.72
CA LEU A 100 -8.62 2.56 -2.68
C LEU A 100 -8.62 4.06 -2.36
N TYR A 101 -9.78 4.68 -2.44
CA TYR A 101 -9.91 6.13 -2.23
C TYR A 101 -10.22 6.48 -0.78
N LYS A 102 -9.53 7.48 -0.25
CA LYS A 102 -9.85 8.06 1.07
C LYS A 102 -10.99 9.07 0.92
N PRO A 103 -11.90 9.18 1.87
CA PRO A 103 -12.02 8.31 3.05
C PRO A 103 -12.65 6.96 2.71
N PHE A 104 -12.27 5.92 3.42
CA PHE A 104 -12.84 4.59 3.25
C PHE A 104 -13.19 3.99 4.62
N ASP A 105 -14.16 3.08 4.64
CA ASP A 105 -14.49 2.33 5.86
C ASP A 105 -13.80 0.95 5.83
N THR A 106 -14.00 0.19 6.90
CA THR A 106 -13.41 -1.14 7.04
C THR A 106 -13.86 -2.07 5.91
N ASP A 107 -15.14 -2.02 5.55
CA ASP A 107 -15.67 -2.90 4.48
C ASP A 107 -15.04 -2.57 3.12
N ASP A 108 -14.87 -1.28 2.82
CA ASP A 108 -14.19 -0.85 1.58
C ASP A 108 -12.78 -1.41 1.50
N LEU A 109 -12.03 -1.30 2.61
CA LEU A 109 -10.67 -1.80 2.69
C LEU A 109 -10.61 -3.31 2.49
N LEU A 110 -11.44 -4.06 3.23
CA LEU A 110 -11.43 -5.52 3.16
C LEU A 110 -11.87 -6.01 1.78
N THR A 111 -12.87 -5.37 1.17
CA THR A 111 -13.31 -5.70 -0.19
C THR A 111 -12.20 -5.48 -1.20
N ALA A 112 -11.47 -4.36 -1.10
CA ALA A 112 -10.37 -4.06 -2.00
C ALA A 112 -9.26 -5.13 -1.90
N ILE A 113 -8.95 -5.58 -0.68
CA ILE A 113 -7.94 -6.61 -0.46
C ILE A 113 -8.42 -7.97 -1.00
N GLU A 114 -9.68 -8.33 -0.76
CA GLU A 114 -10.24 -9.60 -1.26
C GLU A 114 -10.14 -9.71 -2.79
N ARG A 115 -10.31 -8.60 -3.50
CA ARG A 115 -10.20 -8.58 -4.95
C ARG A 115 -8.78 -8.84 -5.45
N LEU A 116 -7.79 -8.73 -4.57
CA LEU A 116 -6.38 -8.91 -4.92
C LEU A 116 -5.81 -10.26 -4.50
N LYS A 117 -6.61 -11.07 -3.87
CA LYS A 117 -6.19 -12.41 -3.47
C LYS A 117 -5.99 -13.36 -4.66
#